data_9f6f8752b8b485e583a9f12ded32337d
#
_entry.id   9f6f8752b8b485e583a9f12ded32337d
#
_cell.length_a   1.000
_cell.length_b   1.000
_cell.length_c   1.000
_cell.angle_alpha   90.00
_cell.angle_beta   90.00
_cell.angle_gamma   90.00
#
_symmetry.space_group_name_H-M   'P 1'
#
loop_
_entity.id
_entity.type
_entity.pdbx_description
1 polymer ?
#
loop_
_entity_poly.entity_id
_entity_poly.type
_entity_poly.pdbx_seq_one_letter_code
_entity_poly.pdbx_strand_id
1 'polypeptide(L)'
;MSVSYSAMKSAKWNGRILLNGEPAFVDTLVRAGDTVSFDPAENRPVYTPVPFPLALNIPWEDESLLIVDKPAPLASQSSAAHPDDSLENAVYAYLGCPPGFVYRPVNRLDRGTSGLMIIAKDGHTQDLLQRMLHTEDFRREYLALTEGIPFPREGLIDRPIAKENAASVRREIRPDGQPAQTEYRVVDVRGGRALVRLRLRTGRTHQIRVHLASLGCPVCGDFLYGTELPEEFPGRFALHSAFLTQVHPHTQEKIQLESIPSWSR
;
A
#
# COMPACT_ATOMS: atom_id res chain seq x y z
N MET A 1 -2.97 -10.60 23.93
CA MET A 1 -3.22 -9.36 23.14
C MET A 1 -1.85 -8.77 22.80
N SER A 2 -1.53 -8.59 21.52
CA SER A 2 -0.24 -8.02 21.09
C SER A 2 -0.45 -6.51 20.86
N VAL A 3 0.25 -5.67 21.62
CA VAL A 3 0.21 -4.21 21.49
C VAL A 3 1.42 -3.75 20.69
N SER A 4 1.26 -2.80 19.74
CA SER A 4 2.39 -2.30 18.97
C SER A 4 3.37 -1.51 19.85
N TYR A 5 4.68 -1.57 19.52
CA TYR A 5 5.71 -0.83 20.25
C TYR A 5 5.45 0.69 20.26
N SER A 6 4.96 1.25 19.16
CA SER A 6 4.64 2.68 19.06
C SER A 6 3.45 3.06 19.94
N ALA A 7 2.41 2.23 20.00
CA ALA A 7 1.25 2.44 20.87
C ALA A 7 1.65 2.37 22.34
N MET A 8 2.48 1.37 22.72
CA MET A 8 3.00 1.23 24.08
C MET A 8 3.90 2.41 24.47
N LYS A 9 4.77 2.88 23.56
CA LYS A 9 5.59 4.07 23.78
C LYS A 9 4.76 5.32 23.97
N SER A 10 3.70 5.52 23.15
CA SER A 10 2.77 6.64 23.28
C SER A 10 2.02 6.61 24.61
N ALA A 11 1.52 5.45 25.03
CA ALA A 11 0.84 5.29 26.32
C ALA A 11 1.74 5.58 27.51
N LYS A 12 3.00 5.12 27.45
CA LYS A 12 4.03 5.42 28.46
C LYS A 12 4.18 6.93 28.69
N TRP A 13 4.33 7.71 27.64
CA TRP A 13 4.58 9.14 27.74
C TRP A 13 3.34 9.97 28.09
N ASN A 14 2.14 9.42 27.90
CA ASN A 14 0.88 10.13 28.11
C ASN A 14 0.08 9.63 29.32
N GLY A 15 0.68 8.85 30.22
CA GLY A 15 0.05 8.39 31.47
C GLY A 15 -1.17 7.48 31.25
N ARG A 16 -1.21 6.71 30.15
CA ARG A 16 -2.36 5.88 29.75
C ARG A 16 -2.16 4.38 30.03
N ILE A 17 -1.25 4.07 30.92
CA ILE A 17 -1.10 2.72 31.48
C ILE A 17 -1.72 2.76 32.88
N LEU A 18 -2.67 1.89 33.13
CA LEU A 18 -3.32 1.77 34.41
C LEU A 18 -3.06 0.39 35.01
N LEU A 19 -2.75 0.34 36.29
CA LEU A 19 -2.69 -0.87 37.10
C LEU A 19 -3.88 -0.85 38.07
N ASN A 20 -4.76 -1.83 37.96
CA ASN A 20 -5.99 -1.93 38.77
C ASN A 20 -6.87 -0.65 38.71
N GLY A 21 -6.87 0.04 37.55
CA GLY A 21 -7.63 1.27 37.34
C GLY A 21 -6.87 2.56 37.69
N GLU A 22 -5.73 2.50 38.35
CA GLU A 22 -4.94 3.66 38.73
C GLU A 22 -3.74 3.87 37.75
N PRO A 23 -3.35 5.12 37.48
CA PRO A 23 -2.20 5.42 36.65
C PRO A 23 -0.92 4.74 37.13
N ALA A 24 -0.24 4.07 36.20
CA ALA A 24 1.00 3.33 36.50
C ALA A 24 2.11 3.64 35.50
N PHE A 25 3.35 3.46 35.93
CA PHE A 25 4.54 3.61 35.10
C PHE A 25 5.04 2.23 34.63
N VAL A 26 5.89 2.24 33.60
CA VAL A 26 6.41 0.98 33.01
C VAL A 26 7.33 0.19 33.93
N ASP A 27 7.83 0.77 35.00
CA ASP A 27 8.65 0.20 36.06
C ASP A 27 7.84 -0.18 37.31
N THR A 28 6.50 0.00 37.29
CA THR A 28 5.63 -0.42 38.37
C THR A 28 5.62 -1.94 38.48
N LEU A 29 5.87 -2.45 39.69
CA LEU A 29 5.85 -3.89 39.96
C LEU A 29 4.42 -4.44 39.86
N VAL A 30 4.23 -5.45 39.03
CA VAL A 30 2.96 -6.14 38.82
C VAL A 30 2.98 -7.47 39.59
N ARG A 31 1.89 -7.81 40.26
CA ARG A 31 1.71 -9.04 41.03
C ARG A 31 0.68 -9.95 40.36
N ALA A 32 0.70 -11.22 40.74
CA ALA A 32 -0.32 -12.16 40.28
C ALA A 32 -1.71 -11.71 40.75
N GLY A 33 -2.66 -11.57 39.83
CA GLY A 33 -4.01 -11.05 40.08
C GLY A 33 -4.21 -9.59 39.73
N ASP A 34 -3.15 -8.83 39.45
CA ASP A 34 -3.26 -7.46 38.99
C ASP A 34 -3.80 -7.38 37.55
N THR A 35 -4.60 -6.35 37.29
CA THR A 35 -5.10 -6.01 35.95
C THR A 35 -4.35 -4.82 35.40
N VAL A 36 -3.59 -5.04 34.33
CA VAL A 36 -2.98 -3.95 33.57
C VAL A 36 -3.91 -3.59 32.42
N SER A 37 -4.41 -2.37 32.43
CA SER A 37 -5.18 -1.80 31.33
C SER A 37 -4.37 -0.72 30.61
N PHE A 38 -4.67 -0.57 29.34
CA PHE A 38 -3.93 0.27 28.44
C PHE A 38 -4.92 0.94 27.49
N ASP A 39 -4.90 2.27 27.46
CA ASP A 39 -5.66 3.04 26.48
C ASP A 39 -4.77 3.26 25.23
N PRO A 40 -5.07 2.60 24.12
CA PRO A 40 -4.33 2.78 22.88
C PRO A 40 -4.72 4.10 22.19
N ALA A 41 -4.95 5.21 22.95
CA ALA A 41 -5.39 6.46 22.36
C ALA A 41 -4.62 6.71 21.05
N GLU A 42 -5.34 6.67 19.99
CA GLU A 42 -4.84 6.86 18.66
C GLU A 42 -4.36 8.30 18.51
N ASN A 43 -3.25 8.48 17.82
CA ASN A 43 -2.86 9.81 17.36
C ASN A 43 -4.02 10.38 16.54
N ARG A 44 -4.82 11.26 17.15
CA ARG A 44 -5.87 11.95 16.41
C ARG A 44 -5.21 12.76 15.30
N PRO A 45 -5.76 12.74 14.09
CA PRO A 45 -5.21 13.52 13.00
C PRO A 45 -5.19 15.01 13.40
N VAL A 46 -4.13 15.69 12.98
CA VAL A 46 -3.99 17.15 13.18
C VAL A 46 -4.98 17.90 12.28
N TYR A 47 -5.52 17.23 11.27
CA TYR A 47 -6.49 17.79 10.33
C TYR A 47 -7.64 16.81 10.06
N THR A 48 -8.78 17.37 9.65
CA THR A 48 -9.92 16.60 9.14
C THR A 48 -9.85 16.59 7.62
N PRO A 49 -9.85 15.43 6.96
CA PRO A 49 -9.85 15.37 5.50
C PRO A 49 -11.09 16.06 4.90
N VAL A 50 -10.95 16.68 3.73
CA VAL A 50 -12.09 17.17 2.95
C VAL A 50 -12.77 15.96 2.31
N PRO A 51 -14.10 15.79 2.42
CA PRO A 51 -14.79 14.67 1.78
C PRO A 51 -14.71 14.77 0.25
N PHE A 52 -14.35 13.67 -0.41
CA PHE A 52 -14.36 13.53 -1.86
C PHE A 52 -15.39 12.45 -2.27
N PRO A 53 -16.57 12.82 -2.82
CA PRO A 53 -17.67 11.88 -3.10
C PRO A 53 -17.39 11.05 -4.36
N LEU A 54 -16.38 10.21 -4.32
CA LEU A 54 -16.03 9.26 -5.36
C LEU A 54 -16.72 7.92 -5.09
N ALA A 55 -17.40 7.35 -6.08
CA ALA A 55 -17.90 5.98 -5.99
C ALA A 55 -16.71 5.00 -5.93
N LEU A 56 -16.54 4.32 -4.81
CA LEU A 56 -15.48 3.34 -4.60
C LEU A 56 -15.97 1.94 -5.00
N ASN A 57 -15.14 1.20 -5.71
CA ASN A 57 -15.30 -0.24 -5.87
C ASN A 57 -14.65 -0.93 -4.66
N ILE A 58 -15.46 -1.63 -3.85
CA ILE A 58 -15.05 -2.26 -2.58
C ILE A 58 -15.28 -3.76 -2.67
N PRO A 59 -14.28 -4.54 -3.13
CA PRO A 59 -14.41 -6.00 -3.24
C PRO A 59 -14.45 -6.72 -1.90
N TRP A 60 -14.05 -6.08 -0.79
CA TRP A 60 -14.11 -6.63 0.56
C TRP A 60 -14.24 -5.53 1.61
N GLU A 61 -15.09 -5.77 2.59
CA GLU A 61 -15.21 -4.94 3.79
C GLU A 61 -15.72 -5.75 4.96
N ASP A 62 -15.16 -5.52 6.16
CA ASP A 62 -15.64 -6.00 7.44
C ASP A 62 -15.41 -4.93 8.54
N GLU A 63 -15.49 -5.34 9.82
CA GLU A 63 -15.32 -4.41 10.96
C GLU A 63 -13.89 -3.86 11.06
N SER A 64 -12.88 -4.58 10.58
CA SER A 64 -11.46 -4.29 10.80
C SER A 64 -10.72 -3.79 9.56
N LEU A 65 -11.16 -4.14 8.37
CA LEU A 65 -10.49 -3.74 7.13
C LEU A 65 -11.44 -3.45 5.97
N LEU A 66 -10.94 -2.63 5.06
CA LEU A 66 -11.57 -2.23 3.82
C LEU A 66 -10.57 -2.49 2.68
N ILE A 67 -10.97 -3.24 1.65
CA ILE A 67 -10.17 -3.43 0.44
C ILE A 67 -10.87 -2.70 -0.70
N VAL A 68 -10.13 -1.79 -1.31
CA VAL A 68 -10.62 -0.93 -2.39
C VAL A 68 -9.90 -1.27 -3.68
N ASP A 69 -10.62 -1.36 -4.78
CA ASP A 69 -10.06 -1.34 -6.11
C ASP A 69 -9.87 0.13 -6.54
N LYS A 70 -8.68 0.66 -6.26
CA LYS A 70 -8.36 2.06 -6.49
C LYS A 70 -8.36 2.38 -7.98
N PRO A 71 -9.15 3.35 -8.46
CA PRO A 71 -9.04 3.80 -9.84
C PRO A 71 -7.71 4.55 -10.07
N ALA A 72 -7.36 4.76 -11.33
CA ALA A 72 -6.26 5.63 -11.75
C ALA A 72 -6.75 6.59 -12.86
N PRO A 73 -6.29 7.84 -12.82
CA PRO A 73 -5.35 8.43 -11.86
C PRO A 73 -6.01 8.89 -10.55
N LEU A 74 -5.52 8.41 -9.42
CA LEU A 74 -5.96 8.84 -8.09
C LEU A 74 -4.81 8.69 -7.08
N ALA A 75 -4.48 9.75 -6.34
CA ALA A 75 -3.49 9.67 -5.27
C ALA A 75 -3.98 8.74 -4.16
N SER A 76 -3.08 7.89 -3.62
CA SER A 76 -3.44 6.98 -2.52
C SER A 76 -3.69 7.68 -1.20
N GLN A 77 -3.10 8.86 -1.01
CA GLN A 77 -3.13 9.62 0.23
C GLN A 77 -3.05 11.11 -0.07
N SER A 78 -3.62 11.92 0.80
CA SER A 78 -3.56 13.37 0.71
C SER A 78 -2.12 13.89 0.77
N SER A 79 -1.86 14.94 0.03
CA SER A 79 -0.56 15.60 -0.04
C SER A 79 -0.73 17.07 -0.43
N ALA A 80 0.34 17.84 -0.42
CA ALA A 80 0.29 19.25 -0.86
C ALA A 80 -0.21 19.42 -2.32
N ALA A 81 0.04 18.42 -3.19
CA ALA A 81 -0.45 18.42 -4.57
C ALA A 81 -1.86 17.83 -4.74
N HIS A 82 -2.34 17.10 -3.77
CA HIS A 82 -3.65 16.41 -3.75
C HIS A 82 -4.25 16.52 -2.34
N PRO A 83 -4.68 17.72 -1.90
CA PRO A 83 -5.15 17.91 -0.53
C PRO A 83 -6.55 17.34 -0.29
N ASP A 84 -7.40 17.31 -1.32
CA ASP A 84 -8.83 17.02 -1.26
C ASP A 84 -9.36 16.04 -2.32
N ASP A 85 -8.51 15.53 -3.21
CA ASP A 85 -8.86 14.65 -4.33
C ASP A 85 -8.13 13.29 -4.29
N SER A 86 -7.87 12.75 -3.09
CA SER A 86 -7.17 11.47 -2.90
C SER A 86 -8.12 10.35 -2.49
N LEU A 87 -7.61 9.10 -2.51
CA LEU A 87 -8.33 7.95 -1.97
C LEU A 87 -8.63 8.11 -0.46
N GLU A 88 -7.74 8.76 0.30
CA GLU A 88 -7.98 9.09 1.70
C GLU A 88 -9.25 9.92 1.87
N ASN A 89 -9.42 10.96 1.05
CA ASN A 89 -10.61 11.83 1.04
C ASN A 89 -11.87 11.05 0.63
N ALA A 90 -11.74 10.15 -0.36
CA ALA A 90 -12.85 9.33 -0.81
C ALA A 90 -13.28 8.28 0.23
N VAL A 91 -12.32 7.65 0.93
CA VAL A 91 -12.61 6.72 2.03
C VAL A 91 -13.23 7.44 3.22
N TYR A 92 -12.77 8.65 3.54
CA TYR A 92 -13.38 9.48 4.58
C TYR A 92 -14.85 9.78 4.27
N ALA A 93 -15.15 10.18 3.02
CA ALA A 93 -16.53 10.41 2.58
C ALA A 93 -17.37 9.11 2.63
N TYR A 94 -16.81 7.99 2.14
CA TYR A 94 -17.47 6.69 2.12
C TYR A 94 -17.88 6.22 3.52
N LEU A 95 -17.01 6.41 4.52
CA LEU A 95 -17.29 6.04 5.91
C LEU A 95 -18.22 7.02 6.64
N GLY A 96 -18.79 8.01 5.97
CA GLY A 96 -19.73 8.97 6.55
C GLY A 96 -19.06 10.06 7.38
N CYS A 97 -17.83 10.41 7.08
CA CYS A 97 -17.09 11.50 7.71
C CYS A 97 -16.97 11.37 9.25
N PRO A 98 -16.54 10.22 9.79
CA PRO A 98 -16.53 10.00 11.23
C PRO A 98 -15.57 10.96 11.94
N PRO A 99 -15.94 11.44 13.15
CA PRO A 99 -15.05 12.28 13.95
C PRO A 99 -13.81 11.49 14.37
N GLY A 100 -12.64 12.15 14.34
CA GLY A 100 -11.37 11.52 14.71
C GLY A 100 -10.87 10.49 13.72
N PHE A 101 -11.34 10.53 12.46
CA PHE A 101 -10.88 9.65 11.40
C PHE A 101 -9.35 9.68 11.26
N VAL A 102 -8.75 8.51 11.15
CA VAL A 102 -7.33 8.33 10.82
C VAL A 102 -7.23 7.37 9.65
N TYR A 103 -6.65 7.85 8.54
CA TYR A 103 -6.42 7.01 7.38
C TYR A 103 -5.25 6.04 7.60
N ARG A 104 -5.50 4.73 7.44
CA ARG A 104 -4.51 3.68 7.75
C ARG A 104 -4.29 2.74 6.56
N PRO A 105 -3.66 3.21 5.50
CA PRO A 105 -3.31 2.34 4.39
C PRO A 105 -2.25 1.32 4.82
N VAL A 106 -2.47 0.06 4.48
CA VAL A 106 -1.51 -1.04 4.72
C VAL A 106 -0.44 -1.04 3.62
N ASN A 107 -0.86 -0.75 2.40
CA ASN A 107 0.00 -0.57 1.24
C ASN A 107 -0.40 0.71 0.48
N ARG A 108 0.48 1.18 -0.39
CA ARG A 108 0.21 2.33 -1.25
C ARG A 108 0.45 1.97 -2.71
N LEU A 109 -0.31 2.59 -3.58
CA LEU A 109 -0.13 2.57 -5.02
C LEU A 109 0.23 3.97 -5.52
N ASP A 110 1.02 4.05 -6.57
CA ASP A 110 1.30 5.32 -7.23
C ASP A 110 -0.01 5.93 -7.77
N ARG A 111 -0.04 7.24 -8.02
CA ARG A 111 -1.22 7.93 -8.55
C ARG A 111 -1.73 7.29 -9.85
N GLY A 112 -0.82 6.93 -10.75
CA GLY A 112 -1.14 6.29 -12.03
C GLY A 112 -1.33 4.78 -11.97
N THR A 113 -1.11 4.12 -10.82
CA THR A 113 -1.37 2.69 -10.60
C THR A 113 -2.78 2.49 -10.09
N SER A 114 -3.53 1.57 -10.69
CA SER A 114 -4.85 1.14 -10.21
C SER A 114 -4.80 -0.21 -9.48
N GLY A 115 -5.92 -0.64 -8.90
CA GLY A 115 -6.10 -1.98 -8.37
C GLY A 115 -6.19 -2.08 -6.85
N LEU A 116 -6.08 -3.28 -6.34
CA LEU A 116 -6.37 -3.66 -4.96
C LEU A 116 -5.44 -2.99 -3.96
N MET A 117 -6.04 -2.30 -3.00
CA MET A 117 -5.38 -1.58 -1.91
C MET A 117 -6.10 -1.83 -0.60
N ILE A 118 -5.36 -2.08 0.49
CA ILE A 118 -5.90 -2.41 1.81
C ILE A 118 -5.80 -1.21 2.72
N ILE A 119 -6.89 -0.93 3.44
CA ILE A 119 -7.00 0.09 4.46
C ILE A 119 -7.46 -0.59 5.74
N ALA A 120 -6.72 -0.45 6.82
CA ALA A 120 -7.14 -0.91 8.13
C ALA A 120 -8.08 0.13 8.77
N LYS A 121 -9.13 -0.33 9.45
CA LYS A 121 -10.09 0.56 10.13
C LYS A 121 -9.61 1.00 11.51
N ASP A 122 -8.65 0.27 12.10
CA ASP A 122 -8.04 0.59 13.39
C ASP A 122 -6.51 0.38 13.37
N GLY A 123 -5.83 0.93 14.39
CA GLY A 123 -4.36 0.89 14.45
C GLY A 123 -3.79 -0.49 14.77
N HIS A 124 -4.53 -1.34 15.48
CA HIS A 124 -4.10 -2.70 15.81
C HIS A 124 -4.10 -3.60 14.56
N THR A 125 -5.18 -3.55 13.80
CA THR A 125 -5.30 -4.23 12.50
C THR A 125 -4.22 -3.77 11.53
N GLN A 126 -3.92 -2.46 11.48
CA GLN A 126 -2.83 -1.94 10.65
C GLN A 126 -1.48 -2.54 11.04
N ASP A 127 -1.15 -2.60 12.33
CA ASP A 127 0.12 -3.14 12.84
C ASP A 127 0.25 -4.64 12.51
N LEU A 128 -0.80 -5.41 12.71
CA LEU A 128 -0.82 -6.84 12.36
C LEU A 128 -0.57 -7.06 10.85
N LEU A 129 -1.30 -6.35 9.99
CA LEU A 129 -1.16 -6.46 8.55
C LEU A 129 0.23 -5.98 8.06
N GLN A 130 0.80 -4.94 8.66
CA GLN A 130 2.13 -4.48 8.31
C GLN A 130 3.23 -5.49 8.63
N ARG A 131 3.09 -6.25 9.72
CA ARG A 131 4.01 -7.37 10.05
C ARG A 131 3.90 -8.52 9.05
N MET A 132 2.72 -8.71 8.45
CA MET A 132 2.48 -9.76 7.46
C MET A 132 2.97 -9.39 6.05
N LEU A 133 3.19 -8.10 5.74
CA LEU A 133 3.51 -7.59 4.39
C LEU A 133 4.64 -8.32 3.65
N HIS A 134 5.56 -8.94 4.38
CA HIS A 134 6.75 -9.61 3.83
C HIS A 134 6.77 -11.11 4.13
N THR A 135 5.62 -11.68 4.54
CA THR A 135 5.46 -13.11 4.77
C THR A 135 4.75 -13.77 3.59
N GLU A 136 4.72 -15.11 3.58
CA GLU A 136 3.97 -15.87 2.58
C GLU A 136 2.44 -15.75 2.74
N ASP A 137 1.98 -15.30 3.93
CA ASP A 137 0.57 -15.07 4.24
C ASP A 137 0.02 -13.78 3.63
N PHE A 138 0.88 -12.98 2.99
CA PHE A 138 0.52 -11.74 2.35
C PHE A 138 1.19 -11.59 0.98
N ARG A 139 0.42 -11.80 -0.08
CA ARG A 139 0.91 -11.73 -1.47
C ARG A 139 0.15 -10.69 -2.26
N ARG A 140 0.88 -9.83 -2.93
CA ARG A 140 0.36 -8.89 -3.91
C ARG A 140 1.03 -9.14 -5.24
N GLU A 141 0.22 -9.35 -6.26
CA GLU A 141 0.73 -9.49 -7.61
C GLU A 141 0.09 -8.45 -8.53
N TYR A 142 0.88 -8.02 -9.48
CA TYR A 142 0.54 -6.94 -10.38
C TYR A 142 0.50 -7.45 -11.81
N LEU A 143 -0.29 -6.79 -12.64
CA LEU A 143 -0.21 -6.87 -14.09
C LEU A 143 0.34 -5.54 -14.61
N ALA A 144 1.29 -5.63 -15.54
CA ALA A 144 1.83 -4.50 -16.28
C ALA A 144 1.84 -4.81 -17.78
N LEU A 145 1.49 -3.83 -18.61
CA LEU A 145 1.78 -3.87 -20.04
C LEU A 145 3.06 -3.10 -20.27
N THR A 146 4.04 -3.70 -20.95
CA THR A 146 5.36 -3.11 -21.18
C THR A 146 5.60 -2.70 -22.63
N GLU A 147 6.38 -1.65 -22.83
CA GLU A 147 6.98 -1.33 -24.11
C GLU A 147 8.13 -2.31 -24.35
N GLY A 148 7.98 -3.18 -25.37
CA GLY A 148 8.92 -4.27 -25.59
C GLY A 148 8.65 -5.51 -24.72
N ILE A 149 9.49 -6.52 -24.92
CA ILE A 149 9.34 -7.85 -24.32
C ILE A 149 10.55 -8.12 -23.43
N PRO A 150 10.38 -8.24 -22.10
CA PRO A 150 11.48 -8.59 -21.20
C PRO A 150 12.17 -9.89 -21.60
N PHE A 151 13.50 -9.90 -21.60
CA PHE A 151 14.30 -11.08 -21.82
C PHE A 151 15.35 -11.25 -20.70
N PRO A 152 15.41 -12.43 -20.05
CA PRO A 152 14.52 -13.59 -20.23
C PRO A 152 13.06 -13.27 -19.94
N ARG A 153 12.13 -14.16 -20.35
CA ARG A 153 10.67 -13.93 -20.15
C ARG A 153 10.18 -14.06 -18.71
N GLU A 154 11.04 -14.55 -17.82
CA GLU A 154 10.79 -14.62 -16.39
C GLU A 154 12.09 -14.47 -15.62
N GLY A 155 12.02 -14.02 -14.39
CA GLY A 155 13.19 -13.85 -13.54
C GLY A 155 12.93 -13.04 -12.28
N LEU A 156 14.02 -12.81 -11.55
CA LEU A 156 14.10 -11.94 -10.40
C LEU A 156 14.94 -10.70 -10.75
N ILE A 157 14.36 -9.52 -10.63
CA ILE A 157 15.11 -8.26 -10.67
C ILE A 157 15.50 -7.93 -9.24
N ASP A 158 16.78 -8.09 -8.92
CA ASP A 158 17.38 -7.77 -7.62
C ASP A 158 18.33 -6.58 -7.81
N ARG A 159 17.77 -5.37 -7.76
CA ARG A 159 18.51 -4.13 -8.01
C ARG A 159 18.08 -3.05 -7.02
N PRO A 160 19.03 -2.46 -6.25
CA PRO A 160 18.69 -1.43 -5.27
C PRO A 160 18.17 -0.15 -5.93
N ILE A 161 17.24 0.52 -5.25
CA ILE A 161 16.56 1.73 -5.76
C ILE A 161 16.85 2.92 -4.83
N ALA A 162 17.26 4.04 -5.43
CA ALA A 162 17.45 5.32 -4.75
C ALA A 162 16.60 6.44 -5.39
N LYS A 163 16.51 7.57 -4.71
CA LYS A 163 16.10 8.82 -5.33
C LYS A 163 17.18 9.29 -6.30
N GLU A 164 16.78 9.80 -7.48
CA GLU A 164 17.72 10.40 -8.44
C GLU A 164 18.50 11.57 -7.79
N ASN A 165 17.77 12.46 -7.09
CA ASN A 165 18.31 13.51 -6.23
C ASN A 165 17.29 13.94 -5.18
N ALA A 166 17.66 14.83 -4.25
CA ALA A 166 16.80 15.21 -3.12
C ALA A 166 15.46 15.85 -3.55
N ALA A 167 15.45 16.63 -4.65
CA ALA A 167 14.27 17.32 -5.17
C ALA A 167 13.43 16.47 -6.13
N SER A 168 14.00 15.40 -6.72
CA SER A 168 13.33 14.59 -7.72
C SER A 168 12.28 13.65 -7.15
N VAL A 169 11.18 13.49 -7.87
CA VAL A 169 10.21 12.40 -7.64
C VAL A 169 10.68 11.09 -8.26
N ARG A 170 11.60 11.17 -9.23
CA ARG A 170 12.14 10.02 -9.97
C ARG A 170 13.00 9.12 -9.07
N ARG A 171 13.00 7.83 -9.40
CA ARG A 171 13.84 6.80 -8.77
C ARG A 171 14.76 6.20 -9.83
N GLU A 172 15.87 5.67 -9.40
CA GLU A 172 16.84 5.02 -10.28
C GLU A 172 17.49 3.82 -9.59
N ILE A 173 18.06 2.93 -10.41
CA ILE A 173 18.89 1.84 -9.92
C ILE A 173 20.25 2.42 -9.50
N ARG A 174 20.60 2.23 -8.24
CA ARG A 174 21.87 2.71 -7.68
C ARG A 174 22.40 1.78 -6.60
N PRO A 175 23.72 1.47 -6.58
CA PRO A 175 24.30 0.54 -5.60
C PRO A 175 24.09 0.94 -4.14
N ASP A 176 24.03 2.24 -3.84
CA ASP A 176 23.77 2.80 -2.50
C ASP A 176 22.27 2.94 -2.19
N GLY A 177 21.41 2.45 -3.08
CA GLY A 177 19.96 2.46 -2.92
C GLY A 177 19.44 1.45 -1.89
N GLN A 178 18.16 1.53 -1.61
CA GLN A 178 17.49 0.55 -0.75
C GLN A 178 17.30 -0.78 -1.50
N PRO A 179 17.56 -1.94 -0.90
CA PRO A 179 17.33 -3.25 -1.49
C PRO A 179 15.90 -3.36 -2.04
N ALA A 180 15.79 -3.82 -3.28
CA ALA A 180 14.51 -3.98 -3.97
C ALA A 180 14.52 -5.23 -4.84
N GLN A 181 13.48 -6.06 -4.69
CA GLN A 181 13.35 -7.34 -5.39
C GLN A 181 11.96 -7.48 -6.00
N THR A 182 11.91 -7.76 -7.32
CA THR A 182 10.68 -7.97 -8.09
C THR A 182 10.80 -9.23 -8.92
N GLU A 183 9.96 -10.21 -8.66
CA GLU A 183 9.77 -11.36 -9.55
C GLU A 183 8.87 -10.95 -10.71
N TYR A 184 9.17 -11.45 -11.92
CA TYR A 184 8.34 -11.18 -13.07
C TYR A 184 8.23 -12.40 -13.99
N ARG A 185 7.11 -12.49 -14.71
CA ARG A 185 6.87 -13.47 -15.78
C ARG A 185 6.05 -12.81 -16.88
N VAL A 186 6.48 -12.93 -18.11
CA VAL A 186 5.69 -12.59 -19.31
C VAL A 186 4.58 -13.63 -19.45
N VAL A 187 3.32 -13.19 -19.43
CA VAL A 187 2.14 -14.05 -19.53
C VAL A 187 1.52 -14.02 -20.93
N ASP A 188 1.70 -12.92 -21.66
CA ASP A 188 1.24 -12.78 -23.05
C ASP A 188 2.09 -11.76 -23.82
N VAL A 189 2.05 -11.83 -25.16
CA VAL A 189 2.76 -10.89 -26.03
C VAL A 189 1.87 -10.55 -27.22
N ARG A 190 1.64 -9.24 -27.44
CA ARG A 190 0.83 -8.72 -28.55
C ARG A 190 1.42 -7.41 -29.06
N GLY A 191 1.58 -7.30 -30.40
CA GLY A 191 2.00 -6.06 -31.04
C GLY A 191 3.32 -5.48 -30.55
N GLY A 192 4.30 -6.33 -30.17
CA GLY A 192 5.58 -5.89 -29.64
C GLY A 192 5.56 -5.47 -28.16
N ARG A 193 4.42 -5.57 -27.49
CA ARG A 193 4.23 -5.33 -26.05
C ARG A 193 4.09 -6.65 -25.31
N ALA A 194 4.46 -6.69 -24.03
CA ALA A 194 4.27 -7.86 -23.18
C ALA A 194 3.34 -7.55 -22.03
N LEU A 195 2.38 -8.45 -21.77
CA LEU A 195 1.66 -8.51 -20.49
C LEU A 195 2.53 -9.27 -19.50
N VAL A 196 2.90 -8.61 -18.43
CA VAL A 196 3.83 -9.13 -17.41
C VAL A 196 3.11 -9.24 -16.09
N ARG A 197 3.18 -10.42 -15.45
CA ARG A 197 2.76 -10.63 -14.07
C ARG A 197 3.97 -10.44 -13.16
N LEU A 198 3.79 -9.66 -12.09
CA LEU A 198 4.88 -9.30 -11.19
C LEU A 198 4.49 -9.56 -9.73
N ARG A 199 5.47 -10.04 -8.94
CA ARG A 199 5.35 -10.21 -7.49
C ARG A 199 6.42 -9.39 -6.80
N LEU A 200 5.99 -8.57 -5.82
CA LEU A 200 6.90 -7.77 -5.02
C LEU A 200 7.35 -8.53 -3.77
N ARG A 201 8.67 -8.72 -3.60
CA ARG A 201 9.28 -9.17 -2.35
C ARG A 201 9.61 -8.00 -1.42
N THR A 202 9.73 -6.80 -1.97
CA THR A 202 9.93 -5.53 -1.26
C THR A 202 8.96 -4.48 -1.79
N GLY A 203 8.78 -3.34 -1.11
CA GLY A 203 7.84 -2.30 -1.51
C GLY A 203 8.49 -0.92 -1.56
N ARG A 204 9.33 -0.63 -2.57
CA ARG A 204 9.94 0.70 -2.75
C ARG A 204 9.11 1.56 -3.68
N THR A 205 9.21 2.87 -3.51
CA THR A 205 8.53 3.83 -4.40
C THR A 205 8.95 3.59 -5.85
N HIS A 206 7.95 3.51 -6.76
CA HIS A 206 8.12 3.26 -8.20
C HIS A 206 8.83 1.93 -8.53
N GLN A 207 8.92 0.97 -7.61
CA GLN A 207 9.79 -0.20 -7.76
C GLN A 207 9.56 -0.96 -9.07
N ILE A 208 8.32 -1.37 -9.37
CA ILE A 208 8.01 -2.11 -10.61
C ILE A 208 8.41 -1.28 -11.85
N ARG A 209 8.09 0.00 -11.85
CA ARG A 209 8.33 0.93 -12.96
C ARG A 209 9.82 1.06 -13.26
N VAL A 210 10.64 1.30 -12.23
CA VAL A 210 12.10 1.40 -12.34
C VAL A 210 12.72 0.07 -12.76
N HIS A 211 12.27 -1.04 -12.18
CA HIS A 211 12.79 -2.37 -12.49
C HIS A 211 12.51 -2.76 -13.93
N LEU A 212 11.27 -2.59 -14.43
CA LEU A 212 10.95 -2.89 -15.83
C LEU A 212 11.70 -1.97 -16.81
N ALA A 213 11.79 -0.68 -16.49
CA ALA A 213 12.61 0.27 -17.27
C ALA A 213 14.08 -0.14 -17.32
N SER A 214 14.64 -0.69 -16.24
CA SER A 214 16.02 -1.17 -16.19
C SER A 214 16.30 -2.41 -17.06
N LEU A 215 15.25 -3.09 -17.52
CA LEU A 215 15.30 -4.17 -18.53
C LEU A 215 15.11 -3.63 -19.96
N GLY A 216 14.99 -2.31 -20.15
CA GLY A 216 14.64 -1.70 -21.43
C GLY A 216 13.18 -1.89 -21.84
N CYS A 217 12.31 -2.29 -20.92
CA CYS A 217 10.90 -2.59 -21.15
C CYS A 217 10.02 -1.79 -20.15
N PRO A 218 9.98 -0.44 -20.23
CA PRO A 218 9.19 0.36 -19.31
C PRO A 218 7.69 0.06 -19.44
N VAL A 219 6.93 0.44 -18.41
CA VAL A 219 5.47 0.30 -18.41
C VAL A 219 4.85 1.24 -19.45
N CYS A 220 3.93 0.75 -20.28
CA CYS A 220 3.23 1.57 -21.28
C CYS A 220 2.52 2.76 -20.64
N GLY A 221 2.70 3.95 -21.21
CA GLY A 221 2.12 5.20 -20.70
C GLY A 221 2.89 5.82 -19.52
N ASP A 222 4.02 5.26 -19.12
CA ASP A 222 4.80 5.78 -17.99
C ASP A 222 5.60 7.03 -18.38
N PHE A 223 5.07 8.20 -18.05
CA PHE A 223 5.65 9.51 -18.38
C PHE A 223 6.99 9.81 -17.67
N LEU A 224 7.43 9.00 -16.68
CA LEU A 224 8.72 9.16 -15.99
C LEU A 224 9.80 8.21 -16.53
N TYR A 225 9.43 7.00 -16.92
CA TYR A 225 10.39 5.93 -17.22
C TYR A 225 10.26 5.35 -18.63
N GLY A 226 9.20 5.67 -19.35
CA GLY A 226 8.88 5.21 -20.69
C GLY A 226 8.31 6.30 -21.57
N THR A 227 7.41 5.92 -22.46
CA THR A 227 6.71 6.82 -23.38
C THR A 227 5.33 7.18 -22.83
N GLU A 228 5.02 8.47 -22.74
CA GLU A 228 3.68 8.91 -22.42
C GLU A 228 2.71 8.58 -23.56
N LEU A 229 1.58 7.96 -23.22
CA LEU A 229 0.56 7.54 -24.17
C LEU A 229 -0.83 8.09 -23.72
N PRO A 230 -1.07 9.41 -23.84
CA PRO A 230 -2.21 10.07 -23.23
C PRO A 230 -3.56 9.64 -23.82
N GLU A 231 -3.60 9.19 -25.07
CA GLU A 231 -4.84 8.68 -25.70
C GLU A 231 -5.20 7.28 -25.22
N GLU A 232 -4.21 6.44 -24.92
CA GLU A 232 -4.44 5.06 -24.45
C GLU A 232 -4.51 4.99 -22.93
N PHE A 233 -3.67 5.76 -22.23
CA PHE A 233 -3.56 5.80 -20.78
C PHE A 233 -3.59 7.25 -20.24
N PRO A 234 -4.74 7.96 -20.30
CA PRO A 234 -4.84 9.36 -19.91
C PRO A 234 -4.48 9.56 -18.43
N GLY A 235 -3.37 10.26 -18.15
CA GLY A 235 -2.87 10.59 -16.81
C GLY A 235 -2.45 9.38 -15.96
N ARG A 236 -2.33 8.19 -16.55
CA ARG A 236 -1.98 6.93 -15.90
C ARG A 236 -1.01 6.11 -16.76
N PHE A 237 -0.63 4.95 -16.26
CA PHE A 237 0.15 3.95 -16.99
C PHE A 237 -0.45 2.55 -16.76
N ALA A 238 -0.06 1.61 -17.61
CA ALA A 238 -0.60 0.24 -17.62
C ALA A 238 0.02 -0.62 -16.51
N LEU A 239 -0.22 -0.24 -15.25
CA LEU A 239 0.17 -0.99 -14.05
C LEU A 239 -1.02 -1.11 -13.11
N HIS A 240 -1.29 -2.33 -12.66
CA HIS A 240 -2.47 -2.65 -11.87
C HIS A 240 -2.15 -3.68 -10.77
N SER A 241 -2.56 -3.42 -9.54
CA SER A 241 -2.50 -4.37 -8.43
C SER A 241 -3.65 -5.37 -8.58
N ALA A 242 -3.38 -6.48 -9.27
CA ALA A 242 -4.42 -7.37 -9.80
C ALA A 242 -4.84 -8.48 -8.83
N PHE A 243 -3.89 -9.01 -8.06
CA PHE A 243 -4.18 -10.15 -7.19
C PHE A 243 -3.71 -9.86 -5.77
N LEU A 244 -4.60 -10.12 -4.83
CA LEU A 244 -4.34 -10.02 -3.41
C LEU A 244 -4.67 -11.34 -2.74
N THR A 245 -3.72 -11.90 -2.02
CA THR A 245 -3.95 -13.02 -1.11
C THR A 245 -3.41 -12.63 0.24
N GLN A 246 -4.23 -12.72 1.26
CA GLN A 246 -3.82 -12.49 2.65
C GLN A 246 -4.60 -13.37 3.62
N VAL A 247 -4.01 -13.65 4.78
CA VAL A 247 -4.72 -14.20 5.93
C VAL A 247 -5.30 -13.03 6.72
N HIS A 248 -6.59 -13.12 7.04
CA HIS A 248 -7.25 -12.08 7.84
C HIS A 248 -6.63 -12.05 9.25
N PRO A 249 -6.20 -10.88 9.76
CA PRO A 249 -5.40 -10.80 10.99
C PRO A 249 -6.11 -11.27 12.25
N HIS A 250 -7.45 -11.25 12.27
CA HIS A 250 -8.27 -11.63 13.42
C HIS A 250 -8.95 -13.00 13.25
N THR A 251 -9.62 -13.23 12.10
CA THR A 251 -10.37 -14.47 11.87
C THR A 251 -9.52 -15.63 11.37
N GLN A 252 -8.31 -15.35 10.89
CA GLN A 252 -7.39 -16.32 10.25
C GLN A 252 -7.93 -16.90 8.94
N GLU A 253 -9.03 -16.37 8.42
CA GLU A 253 -9.56 -16.75 7.11
C GLU A 253 -8.66 -16.24 5.98
N LYS A 254 -8.56 -17.02 4.93
CA LYS A 254 -7.82 -16.64 3.74
C LYS A 254 -8.68 -15.81 2.81
N ILE A 255 -8.30 -14.54 2.60
CA ILE A 255 -8.90 -13.63 1.65
C ILE A 255 -8.13 -13.75 0.33
N GLN A 256 -8.85 -14.00 -0.77
CA GLN A 256 -8.28 -14.03 -2.12
C GLN A 256 -9.17 -13.18 -3.03
N LEU A 257 -8.58 -12.13 -3.58
CA LEU A 257 -9.28 -11.18 -4.46
C LEU A 257 -8.52 -11.01 -5.77
N GLU A 258 -9.30 -10.80 -6.82
CA GLU A 258 -8.81 -10.54 -8.15
C GLU A 258 -9.51 -9.32 -8.75
N SER A 259 -8.73 -8.44 -9.36
CA SER A 259 -9.19 -7.32 -10.17
C SER A 259 -8.39 -7.32 -11.47
N ILE A 260 -9.07 -7.50 -12.60
CA ILE A 260 -8.43 -7.59 -13.92
C ILE A 260 -8.70 -6.31 -14.70
N PRO A 261 -7.65 -5.57 -15.08
CA PRO A 261 -7.82 -4.34 -15.83
C PRO A 261 -8.24 -4.62 -17.28
N SER A 262 -9.08 -3.77 -17.86
CA SER A 262 -9.62 -3.94 -19.22
C SER A 262 -8.54 -4.02 -20.31
N TRP A 263 -7.43 -3.31 -20.13
CA TRP A 263 -6.31 -3.28 -21.09
C TRP A 263 -5.46 -4.57 -21.10
N SER A 264 -5.67 -5.50 -20.18
CA SER A 264 -4.95 -6.79 -20.13
C SER A 264 -5.61 -7.90 -20.95
N ARG A 265 -6.78 -7.64 -21.51
CA ARG A 265 -7.58 -8.59 -22.30
C ARG A 265 -7.25 -8.55 -23.79
#